data_99d0021336a34f9af13debb989e832f3
#
_entry.id   99d0021336a34f9af13debb989e832f3
#
_cell.length_a   1.000
_cell.length_b   1.000
_cell.length_c   1.000
_cell.angle_alpha   90.00
_cell.angle_beta   90.00
_cell.angle_gamma   90.00
#
_symmetry.space_group_name_H-M   'P 1'
#
loop_
_entity.id
_entity.type
_entity.pdbx_description
1 polymer ?
#
loop_
_entity_poly.entity_id
_entity_poly.type
_entity_poly.pdbx_seq_one_letter_code
_entity_poly.pdbx_strand_id
1 'polypeptide(L)'
;MQKRIYSVGQINVYIRNLFDGDYLLSNLCIKGEVSNCKYHASGHIYFSLKDEKGAINCVMFRGNRSGLAFQLRDGQSVVVTGSISVYERDGKYQIYAKEIQLDGTGTLYEEYERLKNRLYEEGLFEFEIKKPIPKYPKRVGIVTASTGAAIQDIRNIARRRNPYV
;
A
#
# COMPACT_ATOMS: atom_id res chain seq x y z
N MET A 1 -45.43 -27.38 13.55
CA MET A 1 -44.55 -26.19 13.64
C MET A 1 -45.01 -25.13 12.64
N GLN A 2 -45.45 -23.98 13.12
CA GLN A 2 -45.83 -22.86 12.25
C GLN A 2 -44.56 -22.30 11.62
N LYS A 3 -44.43 -22.33 10.27
CA LYS A 3 -43.32 -21.72 9.55
C LYS A 3 -43.41 -20.19 9.69
N ARG A 4 -42.38 -19.56 10.31
CA ARG A 4 -42.29 -18.11 10.34
C ARG A 4 -41.93 -17.60 8.93
N ILE A 5 -42.72 -16.68 8.41
CA ILE A 5 -42.48 -16.05 7.09
C ILE A 5 -41.83 -14.70 7.35
N TYR A 6 -40.69 -14.47 6.69
CA TYR A 6 -39.93 -13.22 6.78
C TYR A 6 -39.95 -12.51 5.42
N SER A 7 -39.96 -11.19 5.41
CA SER A 7 -39.70 -10.42 4.19
C SER A 7 -38.24 -10.40 3.84
N VAL A 8 -37.90 -10.10 2.57
CA VAL A 8 -36.50 -9.96 2.11
C VAL A 8 -35.76 -8.90 2.93
N GLY A 9 -36.40 -7.74 3.17
CA GLY A 9 -35.81 -6.68 3.99
C GLY A 9 -35.51 -7.13 5.43
N GLN A 10 -36.40 -7.88 6.05
CA GLN A 10 -36.16 -8.40 7.40
C GLN A 10 -34.92 -9.32 7.45
N ILE A 11 -34.71 -10.15 6.42
CA ILE A 11 -33.55 -11.03 6.34
C ILE A 11 -32.27 -10.21 6.10
N ASN A 12 -32.30 -9.19 5.20
CA ASN A 12 -31.15 -8.34 4.94
C ASN A 12 -30.73 -7.56 6.21
N VAL A 13 -31.70 -7.00 6.95
CA VAL A 13 -31.43 -6.33 8.24
C VAL A 13 -30.85 -7.32 9.26
N TYR A 14 -31.38 -8.53 9.34
CA TYR A 14 -30.87 -9.56 10.25
C TYR A 14 -29.41 -9.91 9.92
N ILE A 15 -29.07 -10.14 8.65
CA ILE A 15 -27.71 -10.45 8.21
C ILE A 15 -26.78 -9.26 8.48
N ARG A 16 -27.23 -8.04 8.21
CA ARG A 16 -26.46 -6.83 8.54
C ARG A 16 -26.11 -6.77 10.03
N ASN A 17 -27.09 -7.00 10.90
CA ASN A 17 -26.87 -6.96 12.36
C ASN A 17 -25.89 -8.04 12.83
N LEU A 18 -25.84 -9.20 12.16
CA LEU A 18 -24.82 -10.23 12.44
C LEU A 18 -23.40 -9.71 12.06
N PHE A 19 -23.25 -9.04 10.92
CA PHE A 19 -21.96 -8.47 10.49
C PHE A 19 -21.54 -7.32 11.39
N ASP A 20 -22.46 -6.41 11.72
CA ASP A 20 -22.18 -5.23 12.56
C ASP A 20 -21.83 -5.63 14.01
N GLY A 21 -22.31 -6.81 14.46
CA GLY A 21 -22.00 -7.39 15.78
C GLY A 21 -20.68 -8.17 15.83
N ASP A 22 -20.05 -8.44 14.69
CA ASP A 22 -18.81 -9.18 14.63
C ASP A 22 -17.60 -8.24 14.79
N TYR A 23 -16.77 -8.49 15.79
CA TYR A 23 -15.59 -7.67 16.10
C TYR A 23 -14.57 -7.68 14.96
N LEU A 24 -14.37 -8.81 14.30
CA LEU A 24 -13.42 -8.94 13.18
C LEU A 24 -13.87 -8.10 11.98
N LEU A 25 -15.18 -8.15 11.65
CA LEU A 25 -15.72 -7.46 10.49
C LEU A 25 -15.86 -5.95 10.69
N SER A 26 -15.84 -5.47 11.92
CA SER A 26 -16.00 -4.05 12.25
C SER A 26 -14.72 -3.24 12.09
N ASN A 27 -13.54 -3.88 12.15
CA ASN A 27 -12.24 -3.21 11.96
C ASN A 27 -11.19 -4.20 11.46
N LEU A 28 -11.00 -4.24 10.17
CA LEU A 28 -10.09 -5.18 9.50
C LEU A 28 -9.24 -4.48 8.44
N CYS A 29 -8.11 -5.11 8.11
CA CYS A 29 -7.23 -4.72 7.02
C CYS A 29 -7.26 -5.83 5.96
N ILE A 30 -7.58 -5.49 4.72
CA ILE A 30 -7.63 -6.43 3.60
C ILE A 30 -6.65 -5.98 2.54
N LYS A 31 -5.77 -6.89 2.14
CA LYS A 31 -4.86 -6.71 1.01
C LYS A 31 -5.48 -7.24 -0.27
N GLY A 32 -5.28 -6.53 -1.37
CA GLY A 32 -5.70 -6.98 -2.70
C GLY A 32 -5.33 -6.00 -3.80
N GLU A 33 -5.66 -6.38 -5.03
CA GLU A 33 -5.50 -5.54 -6.21
C GLU A 33 -6.79 -4.78 -6.50
N VAL A 34 -6.68 -3.49 -6.78
CA VAL A 34 -7.80 -2.62 -7.15
C VAL A 34 -8.27 -2.92 -8.56
N SER A 35 -9.58 -3.01 -8.74
CA SER A 35 -10.22 -3.11 -10.05
C SER A 35 -11.55 -2.35 -10.08
N ASN A 36 -12.01 -1.95 -11.27
CA ASN A 36 -13.25 -1.21 -11.48
C ASN A 36 -13.36 0.09 -10.66
N CYS A 37 -12.25 0.79 -10.47
CA CYS A 37 -12.20 2.02 -9.69
C CYS A 37 -12.95 3.16 -10.39
N LYS A 38 -13.94 3.74 -9.70
CA LYS A 38 -14.78 4.83 -10.19
C LYS A 38 -14.90 5.94 -9.16
N TYR A 39 -14.54 7.14 -9.56
CA TYR A 39 -14.76 8.36 -8.78
C TYR A 39 -16.13 8.92 -9.14
N HIS A 40 -17.06 8.85 -8.20
CA HIS A 40 -18.43 9.34 -8.42
C HIS A 40 -18.54 10.84 -8.17
N ALA A 41 -19.48 11.52 -8.86
CA ALA A 41 -19.72 12.96 -8.71
C ALA A 41 -20.07 13.40 -7.28
N SER A 42 -20.65 12.50 -6.46
CA SER A 42 -20.90 12.72 -5.03
C SER A 42 -19.62 12.75 -4.18
N GLY A 43 -18.45 12.48 -4.76
CA GLY A 43 -17.18 12.41 -4.08
C GLY A 43 -16.85 11.04 -3.46
N HIS A 44 -17.73 10.05 -3.59
CA HIS A 44 -17.45 8.66 -3.18
C HIS A 44 -16.57 7.96 -4.20
N ILE A 45 -15.77 6.99 -3.75
CA ILE A 45 -14.96 6.13 -4.61
C ILE A 45 -15.52 4.72 -4.49
N TYR A 46 -15.90 4.14 -5.62
CA TYR A 46 -16.33 2.75 -5.71
C TYR A 46 -15.26 1.95 -6.44
N PHE A 47 -14.89 0.81 -5.91
CA PHE A 47 -13.92 -0.09 -6.53
C PHE A 47 -14.17 -1.53 -6.08
N SER A 48 -13.48 -2.47 -6.68
CA SER A 48 -13.43 -3.86 -6.21
C SER A 48 -12.01 -4.17 -5.77
N LEU A 49 -11.88 -4.88 -4.68
CA LEU A 49 -10.62 -5.46 -4.23
C LEU A 49 -10.62 -6.93 -4.60
N LYS A 50 -9.59 -7.41 -5.29
CA LYS A 50 -9.49 -8.79 -5.76
C LYS A 50 -8.16 -9.43 -5.36
N ASP A 51 -8.15 -10.74 -5.24
CA ASP A 51 -6.99 -11.60 -5.14
C ASP A 51 -7.13 -12.79 -6.09
N GLU A 52 -6.27 -13.81 -5.95
CA GLU A 52 -6.31 -15.02 -6.78
C GLU A 52 -7.59 -15.85 -6.60
N LYS A 53 -8.33 -15.68 -5.48
CA LYS A 53 -9.44 -16.55 -5.08
C LYS A 53 -10.78 -15.86 -5.07
N GLY A 54 -10.81 -14.53 -5.05
CA GLY A 54 -12.06 -13.81 -4.90
C GLY A 54 -11.99 -12.31 -5.16
N ALA A 55 -13.16 -11.70 -5.12
CA ALA A 55 -13.31 -10.27 -5.21
C ALA A 55 -14.40 -9.77 -4.26
N ILE A 56 -14.22 -8.58 -3.71
CA ILE A 56 -15.19 -7.92 -2.86
C ILE A 56 -15.37 -6.46 -3.29
N ASN A 57 -16.59 -5.97 -3.28
CA ASN A 57 -16.87 -4.58 -3.57
C ASN A 57 -16.47 -3.69 -2.39
N CYS A 58 -15.97 -2.51 -2.71
CA CYS A 58 -15.52 -1.52 -1.74
C CYS A 58 -16.15 -0.16 -2.05
N VAL A 59 -16.43 0.59 -1.01
CA VAL A 59 -16.82 2.00 -1.11
C VAL A 59 -16.04 2.82 -0.09
N MET A 60 -15.41 3.90 -0.56
CA MET A 60 -14.86 4.93 0.30
C MET A 60 -15.75 6.16 0.20
N PHE A 61 -16.37 6.54 1.32
CA PHE A 61 -17.19 7.73 1.36
C PHE A 61 -16.34 9.00 1.33
N ARG A 62 -16.93 10.09 0.83
CA ARG A 62 -16.28 11.40 0.75
C ARG A 62 -15.65 11.85 2.07
N GLY A 63 -16.31 11.59 3.20
CA GLY A 63 -15.82 11.95 4.53
C GLY A 63 -14.52 11.24 4.94
N ASN A 64 -14.22 10.09 4.32
CA ASN A 64 -13.03 9.28 4.62
C ASN A 64 -11.87 9.55 3.62
N ARG A 65 -12.01 10.49 2.69
CA ARG A 65 -10.99 10.73 1.65
C ARG A 65 -9.66 11.25 2.19
N SER A 66 -9.62 11.79 3.40
CA SER A 66 -8.37 12.10 4.11
C SER A 66 -7.51 10.87 4.40
N GLY A 67 -8.11 9.68 4.46
CA GLY A 67 -7.41 8.39 4.57
C GLY A 67 -6.86 7.85 3.25
N LEU A 68 -6.86 8.66 2.17
CA LEU A 68 -6.32 8.30 0.85
C LEU A 68 -5.34 9.39 0.40
N ALA A 69 -4.04 9.13 0.51
CA ALA A 69 -2.97 10.09 0.21
C ALA A 69 -2.58 10.12 -1.28
N PHE A 70 -3.17 9.27 -2.13
CA PHE A 70 -2.83 9.12 -3.56
C PHE A 70 -4.08 8.94 -4.40
N GLN A 71 -3.93 8.96 -5.72
CA GLN A 71 -5.02 8.66 -6.64
C GLN A 71 -5.14 7.14 -6.82
N LEU A 72 -6.26 6.57 -6.37
CA LEU A 72 -6.57 5.14 -6.53
C LEU A 72 -6.83 4.82 -8.00
N ARG A 73 -6.20 3.76 -8.52
CA ARG A 73 -6.32 3.31 -9.92
C ARG A 73 -6.36 1.78 -9.99
N ASP A 74 -6.94 1.28 -11.05
CA ASP A 74 -6.95 -0.16 -11.34
C ASP A 74 -5.52 -0.72 -11.45
N GLY A 75 -5.32 -1.94 -10.99
CA GLY A 75 -4.05 -2.64 -10.99
C GLY A 75 -3.12 -2.31 -9.81
N GLN A 76 -3.47 -1.36 -8.95
CA GLN A 76 -2.67 -1.08 -7.76
C GLN A 76 -2.89 -2.13 -6.69
N SER A 77 -1.80 -2.64 -6.10
CA SER A 77 -1.86 -3.46 -4.88
C SER A 77 -1.97 -2.53 -3.67
N VAL A 78 -3.01 -2.75 -2.86
CA VAL A 78 -3.33 -1.89 -1.71
C VAL A 78 -3.71 -2.70 -0.48
N VAL A 79 -3.57 -2.06 0.68
CA VAL A 79 -4.16 -2.49 1.95
C VAL A 79 -5.29 -1.53 2.29
N VAL A 80 -6.49 -2.05 2.42
CA VAL A 80 -7.71 -1.30 2.76
C VAL A 80 -8.06 -1.58 4.22
N THR A 81 -8.10 -0.53 5.03
CA THR A 81 -8.60 -0.58 6.41
C THR A 81 -10.06 -0.11 6.44
N GLY A 82 -10.92 -0.89 7.07
CA GLY A 82 -12.34 -0.56 7.12
C GLY A 82 -13.18 -1.61 7.82
N SER A 83 -14.47 -1.61 7.53
CA SER A 83 -15.44 -2.58 8.04
C SER A 83 -16.19 -3.25 6.89
N ILE A 84 -16.66 -4.47 7.12
CA ILE A 84 -17.57 -5.17 6.20
C ILE A 84 -18.97 -5.08 6.75
N SER A 85 -19.93 -4.68 5.94
CA SER A 85 -21.35 -4.70 6.27
C SER A 85 -22.20 -4.98 5.03
N VAL A 86 -23.47 -5.20 5.21
CA VAL A 86 -24.44 -5.49 4.14
C VAL A 86 -25.08 -4.20 3.65
N TYR A 87 -25.05 -4.00 2.34
CA TYR A 87 -25.87 -2.99 1.68
C TYR A 87 -27.30 -3.53 1.52
N GLU A 88 -28.19 -3.12 2.42
CA GLU A 88 -29.52 -3.71 2.58
C GLU A 88 -30.35 -3.70 1.30
N ARG A 89 -30.23 -2.64 0.50
CA ARG A 89 -31.04 -2.46 -0.72
C ARG A 89 -30.82 -3.58 -1.72
N ASP A 90 -29.57 -4.03 -1.88
CA ASP A 90 -29.18 -5.04 -2.86
C ASP A 90 -28.88 -6.41 -2.21
N GLY A 91 -28.82 -6.47 -0.87
CA GLY A 91 -28.46 -7.68 -0.13
C GLY A 91 -27.01 -8.12 -0.35
N LYS A 92 -26.12 -7.20 -0.73
CA LYS A 92 -24.70 -7.48 -1.00
C LYS A 92 -23.82 -7.02 0.15
N TYR A 93 -22.85 -7.84 0.55
CA TYR A 93 -21.83 -7.38 1.47
C TYR A 93 -20.73 -6.61 0.72
N GLN A 94 -20.15 -5.62 1.40
CA GLN A 94 -19.09 -4.78 0.84
C GLN A 94 -18.20 -4.20 1.93
N ILE A 95 -16.99 -3.76 1.55
CA ILE A 95 -16.07 -3.06 2.44
C ILE A 95 -16.43 -1.56 2.43
N TYR A 96 -16.58 -1.02 3.62
CA TYR A 96 -16.65 0.43 3.87
C TYR A 96 -15.26 0.91 4.26
N ALA A 97 -14.50 1.38 3.27
CA ALA A 97 -13.11 1.77 3.43
C ALA A 97 -13.00 3.09 4.23
N LYS A 98 -12.16 3.08 5.25
CA LYS A 98 -11.77 4.27 6.06
C LYS A 98 -10.43 4.82 5.60
N GLU A 99 -9.48 3.92 5.30
CA GLU A 99 -8.13 4.23 4.88
C GLU A 99 -7.67 3.26 3.80
N ILE A 100 -6.86 3.75 2.85
CA ILE A 100 -6.27 2.93 1.80
C ILE A 100 -4.80 3.32 1.67
N GLN A 101 -3.92 2.32 1.74
CA GLN A 101 -2.47 2.47 1.60
C GLN A 101 -1.98 1.62 0.44
N LEU A 102 -0.96 2.10 -0.29
CA LEU A 102 -0.29 1.26 -1.28
C LEU A 102 0.45 0.12 -0.57
N ASP A 103 0.25 -1.09 -1.07
CA ASP A 103 0.98 -2.25 -0.58
C ASP A 103 2.48 -2.12 -0.90
N GLY A 104 3.33 -2.39 0.09
CA GLY A 104 4.78 -2.30 -0.04
C GLY A 104 5.39 -0.92 0.19
N THR A 105 4.61 0.18 0.23
CA THR A 105 5.17 1.50 0.52
C THR A 105 5.47 1.68 2.02
N GLY A 106 4.63 1.12 2.88
CA GLY A 106 4.83 1.18 4.34
C GLY A 106 6.01 0.30 4.79
N THR A 107 6.04 -0.95 4.33
CA THR A 107 7.08 -1.91 4.73
C THR A 107 8.48 -1.49 4.26
N LEU A 108 8.62 -1.00 3.03
CA LEU A 108 9.92 -0.55 2.51
C LEU A 108 10.43 0.70 3.25
N TYR A 109 9.54 1.65 3.56
CA TYR A 109 9.92 2.83 4.32
C TYR A 109 10.26 2.49 5.78
N GLU A 110 9.50 1.60 6.41
CA GLU A 110 9.80 1.11 7.76
C GLU A 110 11.11 0.34 7.80
N GLU A 111 11.39 -0.50 6.80
CA GLU A 111 12.68 -1.19 6.67
C GLU A 111 13.84 -0.21 6.46
N TYR A 112 13.63 0.83 5.64
CA TYR A 112 14.61 1.89 5.46
C TYR A 112 14.89 2.63 6.78
N GLU A 113 13.87 3.08 7.49
CA GLU A 113 14.05 3.77 8.78
C GLU A 113 14.68 2.86 9.84
N ARG A 114 14.28 1.60 9.90
CA ARG A 114 14.90 0.61 10.81
C ARG A 114 16.37 0.40 10.51
N LEU A 115 16.71 0.25 9.22
CA LEU A 115 18.10 0.09 8.79
C LEU A 115 18.92 1.35 9.09
N LYS A 116 18.40 2.53 8.76
CA LYS A 116 19.04 3.82 9.05
C LYS A 116 19.32 3.99 10.53
N ASN A 117 18.32 3.74 11.39
CA ASN A 117 18.49 3.85 12.85
C ASN A 117 19.53 2.87 13.38
N ARG A 118 19.51 1.61 12.92
CA ARG A 118 20.52 0.63 13.26
C ARG A 118 21.93 1.08 12.88
N LEU A 119 22.12 1.57 11.66
CA LEU A 119 23.42 2.07 11.19
C LEU A 119 23.87 3.32 11.95
N TYR A 120 22.91 4.13 12.41
CA TYR A 120 23.19 5.28 13.28
C TYR A 120 23.66 4.83 14.68
N GLU A 121 23.00 3.84 15.29
CA GLU A 121 23.37 3.25 16.58
C GLU A 121 24.74 2.55 16.51
N GLU A 122 25.05 1.94 15.36
CA GLU A 122 26.39 1.35 15.08
C GLU A 122 27.47 2.42 14.87
N GLY A 123 27.12 3.73 14.90
CA GLY A 123 28.05 4.84 14.75
C GLY A 123 28.58 5.07 13.34
N LEU A 124 28.01 4.39 12.31
CA LEU A 124 28.52 4.47 10.93
C LEU A 124 28.40 5.84 10.27
N PHE A 125 27.62 6.74 10.87
CA PHE A 125 27.47 8.13 10.38
C PHE A 125 28.37 9.12 11.14
N GLU A 126 29.10 8.69 12.17
CA GLU A 126 29.98 9.55 12.96
C GLU A 126 31.10 10.14 12.10
N PHE A 127 31.48 11.37 12.41
CA PHE A 127 32.50 12.08 11.64
C PHE A 127 33.87 11.45 11.80
N GLU A 128 34.17 10.89 12.96
CA GLU A 128 35.44 10.29 13.34
C GLU A 128 35.81 9.06 12.49
N ILE A 129 34.80 8.31 12.02
CA ILE A 129 35.05 7.13 11.17
C ILE A 129 35.18 7.47 9.68
N LYS A 130 34.82 8.73 9.28
CA LYS A 130 34.92 9.16 7.89
C LYS A 130 36.37 9.42 7.51
N LYS A 131 36.85 8.68 6.54
CA LYS A 131 38.22 8.87 6.00
C LYS A 131 38.25 10.02 5.00
N PRO A 132 39.32 10.84 4.97
CA PRO A 132 39.47 11.85 3.94
C PRO A 132 39.60 11.21 2.55
N ILE A 133 39.00 11.86 1.54
CA ILE A 133 39.08 11.40 0.16
C ILE A 133 40.52 11.59 -0.34
N PRO A 134 41.19 10.53 -0.83
CA PRO A 134 42.55 10.64 -1.34
C PRO A 134 42.59 11.52 -2.60
N LYS A 135 43.64 12.38 -2.71
CA LYS A 135 43.79 13.26 -3.86
C LYS A 135 43.98 12.50 -5.20
N TYR A 136 44.58 11.32 -5.13
CA TYR A 136 44.81 10.44 -6.29
C TYR A 136 44.33 9.00 -5.94
N PRO A 137 43.05 8.70 -6.11
CA PRO A 137 42.52 7.37 -5.83
C PRO A 137 43.04 6.37 -6.88
N LYS A 138 43.50 5.21 -6.44
CA LYS A 138 43.90 4.09 -7.31
C LYS A 138 42.77 3.11 -7.56
N ARG A 139 41.72 3.14 -6.75
CA ARG A 139 40.53 2.28 -6.86
C ARG A 139 39.30 3.08 -6.47
N VAL A 140 38.26 2.98 -7.25
CA VAL A 140 36.93 3.58 -6.98
C VAL A 140 35.89 2.47 -6.93
N GLY A 141 35.20 2.36 -5.80
CA GLY A 141 34.04 1.48 -5.66
C GLY A 141 32.76 2.22 -6.08
N ILE A 142 31.96 1.57 -6.91
CA ILE A 142 30.68 2.14 -7.40
C ILE A 142 29.56 1.21 -6.99
N VAL A 143 28.61 1.73 -6.21
CA VAL A 143 27.38 1.02 -5.83
C VAL A 143 26.22 1.63 -6.60
N THR A 144 25.75 0.91 -7.62
CA THR A 144 24.65 1.36 -8.50
C THR A 144 23.96 0.16 -9.13
N ALA A 145 22.83 0.40 -9.82
CA ALA A 145 22.18 -0.65 -10.61
C ALA A 145 23.11 -1.14 -11.73
N SER A 146 23.16 -2.46 -11.95
CA SER A 146 24.06 -3.12 -12.91
C SER A 146 23.78 -2.75 -14.37
N THR A 147 22.56 -2.29 -14.68
CA THR A 147 22.03 -2.05 -16.04
C THR A 147 21.55 -0.61 -16.21
N GLY A 148 22.38 0.38 -15.89
CA GLY A 148 21.98 1.78 -16.02
C GLY A 148 22.93 2.59 -16.94
N ALA A 149 22.44 3.64 -17.58
CA ALA A 149 23.26 4.58 -18.35
C ALA A 149 24.37 5.20 -17.47
N ALA A 150 24.07 5.47 -16.20
CA ALA A 150 25.00 6.07 -15.24
C ALA A 150 26.30 5.28 -15.05
N ILE A 151 26.25 3.94 -15.00
CA ILE A 151 27.46 3.12 -14.86
C ILE A 151 28.35 3.21 -16.12
N GLN A 152 27.76 3.31 -17.30
CA GLN A 152 28.50 3.45 -18.54
C GLN A 152 29.16 4.84 -18.64
N ASP A 153 28.45 5.88 -18.24
CA ASP A 153 29.00 7.25 -18.20
C ASP A 153 30.17 7.34 -17.23
N ILE A 154 30.04 6.78 -16.03
CA ILE A 154 31.15 6.77 -15.06
C ILE A 154 32.36 6.03 -15.62
N ARG A 155 32.17 4.86 -16.23
CA ARG A 155 33.26 4.08 -16.86
C ARG A 155 33.93 4.87 -18.01
N ASN A 156 33.15 5.51 -18.86
CA ASN A 156 33.66 6.29 -19.98
C ASN A 156 34.46 7.50 -19.50
N ILE A 157 33.95 8.23 -18.49
CA ILE A 157 34.63 9.38 -17.90
C ILE A 157 35.89 8.94 -17.18
N ALA A 158 35.87 7.89 -16.39
CA ALA A 158 37.05 7.37 -15.70
C ALA A 158 38.17 7.01 -16.70
N ARG A 159 37.86 6.21 -17.73
CA ARG A 159 38.83 5.82 -18.77
C ARG A 159 39.41 7.03 -19.52
N ARG A 160 38.60 8.06 -19.77
CA ARG A 160 39.07 9.27 -20.49
C ARG A 160 39.93 10.18 -19.62
N ARG A 161 39.60 10.28 -18.31
CA ARG A 161 40.26 11.23 -17.39
C ARG A 161 41.45 10.62 -16.67
N ASN A 162 41.37 9.38 -16.28
CA ASN A 162 42.43 8.65 -15.59
C ASN A 162 42.30 7.14 -15.86
N PRO A 163 42.97 6.64 -16.92
CA PRO A 163 42.86 5.21 -17.29
C PRO A 163 43.50 4.23 -16.30
N TYR A 164 44.19 4.75 -15.27
CA TYR A 164 44.89 3.96 -14.26
C TYR A 164 44.06 3.74 -12.97
N VAL A 165 42.80 4.17 -12.96
CA VAL A 165 41.86 3.97 -11.85
C VAL A 165 41.01 2.75 -12.10
#